data_6b35acbd0ecc030802dbd384ef3f1c55
#
_entry.id   6b35acbd0ecc030802dbd384ef3f1c55
#
_cell.length_a   1.000
_cell.length_b   1.000
_cell.length_c   1.000
_cell.angle_alpha   90.00
_cell.angle_beta   90.00
_cell.angle_gamma   90.00
#
_symmetry.space_group_name_H-M   'P 1'
#
loop_
_entity.id
_entity.type
_entity.pdbx_description
1 polymer ?
#
loop_
_entity_poly.entity_id
_entity_poly.type
_entity_poly.pdbx_seq_one_letter_code
_entity_poly.pdbx_strand_id
1 'polypeptide(L)'
;MRILFDHGTPSGIAGSLTGHEVTEAIERGWDRISNGELLTLAEADGFDLVLTTDKRIQYQQNLTSRKIAILVLGNSTWPVVRLYLDRVALAVSAATPGSFAEVEIPYE
;
A
#
# COMPACT_ATOMS: atom_id res chain seq x y z
N MET A 1 -2.02 11.92 4.76
CA MET A 1 -1.06 10.85 5.16
C MET A 1 0.10 10.76 4.17
N ARG A 2 1.20 10.28 4.64
CA ARG A 2 2.32 9.88 3.77
C ARG A 2 2.14 8.41 3.41
N ILE A 3 1.97 8.13 2.14
CA ILE A 3 1.66 6.79 1.62
C ILE A 3 2.80 6.29 0.77
N LEU A 4 3.26 5.07 1.04
CA LEU A 4 4.29 4.41 0.24
C LEU A 4 3.63 3.38 -0.67
N PHE A 5 3.90 3.46 -1.97
CA PHE A 5 3.49 2.45 -2.95
C PHE A 5 4.62 1.45 -3.11
N ASP A 6 4.33 0.18 -2.76
CA ASP A 6 5.25 -0.92 -2.96
C ASP A 6 5.42 -1.21 -4.45
N HIS A 7 6.51 -1.88 -4.80
CA HIS A 7 6.77 -2.31 -6.18
C HIS A 7 5.59 -3.11 -6.73
N GLY A 8 5.20 -2.81 -7.96
CA GLY A 8 4.06 -3.45 -8.60
C GLY A 8 2.71 -2.77 -8.37
N THR A 9 2.65 -1.80 -7.46
CA THR A 9 1.44 -1.01 -7.24
C THR A 9 1.27 -0.02 -8.39
N PRO A 10 0.11 -0.01 -9.07
CA PRO A 10 -0.10 0.92 -10.19
C PRO A 10 0.03 2.38 -9.77
N SER A 11 0.95 3.11 -10.40
CA SER A 11 1.21 4.51 -10.08
C SER A 11 0.02 5.43 -10.35
N GLY A 12 -0.86 5.03 -11.26
CA GLY A 12 -2.06 5.80 -11.58
C GLY A 12 -3.04 5.99 -10.42
N ILE A 13 -2.94 5.14 -9.39
CA ILE A 13 -3.77 5.26 -8.19
C ILE A 13 -3.52 6.58 -7.46
N ALA A 14 -2.31 7.11 -7.55
CA ALA A 14 -1.93 8.34 -6.83
C ALA A 14 -2.85 9.52 -7.14
N GLY A 15 -3.33 9.61 -8.38
CA GLY A 15 -4.24 10.68 -8.78
C GLY A 15 -5.58 10.69 -8.06
N SER A 16 -6.00 9.54 -7.51
CA SER A 16 -7.26 9.42 -6.76
C SER A 16 -7.08 9.69 -5.26
N LEU A 17 -5.85 9.84 -4.79
CA LEU A 17 -5.53 10.03 -3.36
C LEU A 17 -5.20 11.50 -3.07
N THR A 18 -6.12 12.39 -3.43
CA THR A 18 -5.95 13.83 -3.20
C THR A 18 -5.84 14.11 -1.70
N GLY A 19 -4.97 15.04 -1.34
CA GLY A 19 -4.73 15.37 0.05
C GLY A 19 -3.71 14.48 0.76
N HIS A 20 -3.19 13.46 0.05
CA HIS A 20 -2.16 12.57 0.57
C HIS A 20 -0.87 12.74 -0.21
N GLU A 21 0.25 12.51 0.45
CA GLU A 21 1.57 12.53 -0.17
C GLU A 21 1.95 11.09 -0.52
N VAL A 22 2.10 10.80 -1.83
CA VAL A 22 2.42 9.47 -2.33
C VAL A 22 3.87 9.41 -2.79
N THR A 23 4.60 8.40 -2.32
CA THR A 23 5.97 8.11 -2.75
C THR A 23 6.02 6.66 -3.21
N GLU A 24 6.69 6.40 -4.33
CA GLU A 24 6.89 5.02 -4.79
C GLU A 24 8.18 4.45 -4.19
N ALA A 25 8.16 3.17 -3.85
CA ALA A 25 9.32 2.50 -3.25
C ALA A 25 10.57 2.62 -4.13
N ILE A 26 10.39 2.56 -5.46
CA ILE A 26 11.50 2.68 -6.40
C ILE A 26 12.21 4.05 -6.29
N GLU A 27 11.49 5.10 -5.93
CA GLU A 27 12.08 6.44 -5.74
C GLU A 27 13.08 6.47 -4.59
N ARG A 28 12.93 5.55 -3.65
CA ARG A 28 13.80 5.41 -2.48
C ARG A 28 14.83 4.30 -2.66
N GLY A 29 14.83 3.58 -3.79
CA GLY A 29 15.67 2.42 -3.97
C GLY A 29 15.21 1.20 -3.19
N TRP A 30 13.95 1.15 -2.80
CA TRP A 30 13.37 0.10 -1.96
C TRP A 30 12.55 -0.93 -2.74
N ASP A 31 12.66 -0.95 -4.05
CA ASP A 31 11.87 -1.81 -4.93
C ASP A 31 12.32 -3.27 -4.95
N ARG A 32 13.49 -3.58 -4.37
CA ARG A 32 14.07 -4.93 -4.37
C ARG A 32 14.38 -5.47 -2.98
N ILE A 33 13.85 -4.86 -1.95
CA ILE A 33 14.06 -5.32 -0.57
C ILE A 33 12.90 -6.20 -0.13
N SER A 34 13.09 -6.95 0.95
CA SER A 34 12.05 -7.79 1.51
C SER A 34 10.92 -6.97 2.11
N ASN A 35 9.75 -7.59 2.29
CA ASN A 35 8.62 -6.91 2.93
C ASN A 35 8.95 -6.42 4.34
N GLY A 36 9.70 -7.23 5.11
CA GLY A 36 10.10 -6.82 6.45
C GLY A 36 10.99 -5.60 6.46
N GLU A 37 11.97 -5.54 5.57
CA GLU A 37 12.83 -4.37 5.43
C GLU A 37 12.05 -3.15 4.97
N LEU A 38 11.14 -3.33 3.99
CA LEU A 38 10.31 -2.26 3.48
C LEU A 38 9.49 -1.63 4.59
N LEU A 39 8.80 -2.44 5.39
CA LEU A 39 7.99 -1.95 6.49
C LEU A 39 8.82 -1.23 7.55
N THR A 40 9.99 -1.78 7.87
CA THR A 40 10.88 -1.16 8.86
C THR A 40 11.38 0.20 8.39
N LEU A 41 11.81 0.30 7.13
CA LEU A 41 12.29 1.55 6.57
C LEU A 41 11.16 2.57 6.42
N ALA A 42 9.99 2.12 6.01
CA ALA A 42 8.83 2.98 5.86
C ALA A 42 8.40 3.59 7.20
N GLU A 43 8.36 2.79 8.27
CA GLU A 43 8.05 3.28 9.60
C GLU A 43 9.10 4.28 10.10
N ALA A 44 10.38 3.96 9.89
CA ALA A 44 11.48 4.84 10.32
C ALA A 44 11.45 6.18 9.60
N ASP A 45 10.99 6.20 8.35
CA ASP A 45 10.93 7.41 7.53
C ASP A 45 9.62 8.19 7.70
N GLY A 46 8.72 7.73 8.56
CA GLY A 46 7.49 8.45 8.89
C GLY A 46 6.32 8.23 7.93
N PHE A 47 6.34 7.16 7.16
CA PHE A 47 5.17 6.81 6.35
C PHE A 47 4.05 6.28 7.23
N ASP A 48 2.82 6.62 6.88
CA ASP A 48 1.63 6.24 7.63
C ASP A 48 1.00 4.95 7.10
N LEU A 49 1.19 4.67 5.80
CA LEU A 49 0.51 3.57 5.13
C LEU A 49 1.37 3.03 3.99
N VAL A 50 1.36 1.71 3.81
CA VAL A 50 1.92 1.03 2.64
C VAL A 50 0.78 0.43 1.84
N LEU A 51 0.74 0.73 0.54
CA LEU A 51 -0.17 0.12 -0.42
C LEU A 51 0.64 -0.87 -1.25
N THR A 52 0.24 -2.13 -1.24
CA THR A 52 0.98 -3.22 -1.88
C THR A 52 0.04 -4.14 -2.64
N THR A 53 0.59 -4.89 -3.57
CA THR A 53 -0.13 -5.96 -4.28
C THR A 53 0.30 -7.35 -3.81
N ASP A 54 1.22 -7.44 -2.88
CA ASP A 54 1.71 -8.72 -2.37
C ASP A 54 0.79 -9.24 -1.26
N LYS A 55 -0.08 -10.18 -1.62
CA LYS A 55 -1.04 -10.77 -0.69
C LYS A 55 -0.41 -11.62 0.41
N ARG A 56 0.86 -11.97 0.27
CA ARG A 56 1.57 -12.80 1.25
C ARG A 56 2.10 -12.00 2.43
N ILE A 57 2.06 -10.67 2.37
CA ILE A 57 2.69 -9.83 3.38
C ILE A 57 2.16 -10.13 4.80
N GLN A 58 0.86 -10.44 4.94
CA GLN A 58 0.26 -10.75 6.24
C GLN A 58 0.77 -12.07 6.83
N TYR A 59 1.23 -12.99 5.98
CA TYR A 59 1.74 -14.29 6.42
C TYR A 59 3.25 -14.28 6.64
N GLN A 60 3.96 -13.37 6.00
CA GLN A 60 5.40 -13.28 6.05
C GLN A 60 5.90 -12.45 7.23
N GLN A 61 5.06 -11.60 7.78
CA GLN A 61 5.44 -10.61 8.78
C GLN A 61 4.54 -10.68 10.00
N ASN A 62 5.14 -10.45 11.17
CA ASN A 62 4.36 -10.23 12.38
C ASN A 62 3.92 -8.76 12.40
N LEU A 63 2.65 -8.53 12.11
CA LEU A 63 2.11 -7.18 11.97
C LEU A 63 1.61 -6.59 13.28
N THR A 64 1.55 -7.38 14.36
CA THR A 64 0.96 -6.94 15.63
C THR A 64 1.71 -5.80 16.30
N SER A 65 3.01 -5.68 16.04
CA SER A 65 3.83 -4.60 16.61
C SER A 65 4.06 -3.45 15.65
N ARG A 66 3.51 -3.50 14.45
CA ARG A 66 3.69 -2.45 13.45
C ARG A 66 2.75 -1.29 13.71
N LYS A 67 3.24 -0.07 13.54
CA LYS A 67 2.43 1.15 13.64
C LYS A 67 1.92 1.61 12.29
N ILE A 68 2.56 1.19 11.21
CA ILE A 68 2.17 1.55 9.86
C ILE A 68 0.92 0.78 9.45
N ALA A 69 0.01 1.42 8.72
CA ALA A 69 -1.15 0.76 8.14
C ALA A 69 -0.73 0.05 6.85
N ILE A 70 -1.34 -1.09 6.56
CA ILE A 70 -1.05 -1.87 5.35
C ILE A 70 -2.36 -2.14 4.61
N LEU A 71 -2.40 -1.77 3.34
CA LEU A 71 -3.50 -2.10 2.44
C LEU A 71 -2.98 -2.96 1.30
N VAL A 72 -3.62 -4.09 1.06
CA VAL A 72 -3.30 -5.00 -0.03
C VAL A 72 -4.36 -4.87 -1.12
N LEU A 73 -3.93 -4.61 -2.35
CA LEU A 73 -4.84 -4.58 -3.50
C LEU A 73 -5.13 -6.00 -3.97
N GLY A 74 -6.40 -6.31 -4.19
CA GLY A 74 -6.83 -7.62 -4.68
C GLY A 74 -6.42 -7.91 -6.11
N ASN A 75 -6.07 -6.88 -6.88
CA ASN A 75 -5.62 -7.02 -8.27
C ASN A 75 -4.56 -5.96 -8.53
N SER A 76 -3.55 -6.28 -9.34
CA SER A 76 -2.46 -5.37 -9.68
C SER A 76 -2.56 -4.82 -11.11
N THR A 77 -3.54 -5.24 -11.87
CA THR A 77 -3.71 -4.89 -13.28
C THR A 77 -4.38 -3.53 -13.41
N TRP A 78 -3.65 -2.53 -13.91
CA TRP A 78 -4.16 -1.16 -13.98
C TRP A 78 -5.47 -1.02 -14.75
N PRO A 79 -5.69 -1.67 -15.92
CA PRO A 79 -6.98 -1.55 -16.62
C PRO A 79 -8.20 -1.96 -15.78
N VAL A 80 -8.01 -2.84 -14.79
CA VAL A 80 -9.08 -3.24 -13.87
C VAL A 80 -9.09 -2.31 -12.63
N VAL A 81 -7.93 -2.09 -12.03
CA VAL A 81 -7.80 -1.26 -10.81
C VAL A 81 -8.40 0.13 -11.02
N ARG A 82 -8.18 0.75 -12.18
CA ARG A 82 -8.69 2.09 -12.48
C ARG A 82 -10.21 2.20 -12.40
N LEU A 83 -10.92 1.09 -12.48
CA LEU A 83 -12.38 1.05 -12.38
C LEU A 83 -12.87 1.06 -10.93
N TYR A 84 -11.98 0.85 -9.98
CA TYR A 84 -12.32 0.70 -8.55
C TYR A 84 -11.54 1.66 -7.66
N LEU A 85 -11.15 2.81 -8.19
CA LEU A 85 -10.35 3.79 -7.43
C LEU A 85 -11.07 4.32 -6.20
N ASP A 86 -12.39 4.42 -6.23
CA ASP A 86 -13.19 4.82 -5.05
C ASP A 86 -13.05 3.82 -3.91
N ARG A 87 -12.95 2.52 -4.21
CA ARG A 87 -12.71 1.50 -3.17
C ARG A 87 -11.36 1.70 -2.50
N VAL A 88 -10.34 2.00 -3.31
CA VAL A 88 -9.00 2.27 -2.79
C VAL A 88 -8.99 3.53 -1.92
N ALA A 89 -9.61 4.60 -2.38
CA ALA A 89 -9.67 5.86 -1.64
C ALA A 89 -10.42 5.69 -0.32
N LEU A 90 -11.53 4.95 -0.30
CA LEU A 90 -12.28 4.66 0.92
C LEU A 90 -11.44 3.87 1.92
N ALA A 91 -10.71 2.86 1.44
CA ALA A 91 -9.86 2.04 2.29
C ALA A 91 -8.72 2.86 2.91
N VAL A 92 -8.13 3.76 2.13
CA VAL A 92 -7.11 4.68 2.63
C VAL A 92 -7.69 5.58 3.72
N SER A 93 -8.87 6.15 3.49
CA SER A 93 -9.53 7.02 4.46
C SER A 93 -9.90 6.30 5.76
N ALA A 94 -10.20 5.01 5.67
CA ALA A 94 -10.58 4.20 6.83
C ALA A 94 -9.39 3.62 7.58
N ALA A 95 -8.18 3.69 7.02
CA ALA A 95 -7.00 3.09 7.63
C ALA A 95 -6.62 3.81 8.93
N THR A 96 -6.22 3.01 9.91
CA THR A 96 -5.74 3.50 11.21
C THR A 96 -4.35 2.93 11.48
N PRO A 97 -3.57 3.55 12.37
CA PRO A 97 -2.22 3.03 12.68
C PRO A 97 -2.26 1.55 13.06
N GLY A 98 -1.43 0.76 12.40
CA GLY A 98 -1.32 -0.67 12.65
C GLY A 98 -2.43 -1.52 12.03
N SER A 99 -3.36 -0.93 11.30
CA SER A 99 -4.44 -1.67 10.66
C SER A 99 -3.93 -2.45 9.44
N PHE A 100 -4.62 -3.54 9.13
CA PHE A 100 -4.39 -4.34 7.91
C PHE A 100 -5.72 -4.59 7.24
N ALA A 101 -5.80 -4.35 5.94
CA ALA A 101 -7.01 -4.62 5.17
C ALA A 101 -6.65 -4.97 3.72
N GLU A 102 -7.54 -5.69 3.08
CA GLU A 102 -7.45 -5.97 1.65
C GLU A 102 -8.55 -5.20 0.93
N VAL A 103 -8.19 -4.53 -0.17
CA VAL A 103 -9.15 -3.87 -1.05
C VAL A 103 -9.58 -4.88 -2.10
N GLU A 104 -10.83 -5.30 -2.07
CA GLU A 104 -11.35 -6.24 -3.05
C GLU A 104 -11.48 -5.60 -4.42
N ILE A 105 -10.77 -6.17 -5.40
CA ILE A 105 -10.82 -5.77 -6.80
C ILE A 105 -10.96 -7.05 -7.62
N PRO A 106 -12.05 -7.20 -8.38
CA PRO A 106 -12.27 -8.45 -9.13
C PRO A 106 -11.21 -8.67 -10.21
N TYR A 107 -11.01 -9.94 -10.54
CA TYR A 107 -10.25 -10.33 -11.72
C TYR A 107 -11.21 -10.42 -12.90
N GLU A 108 -10.97 -9.64 -13.92
CA GLU A 108 -11.82 -9.64 -15.13
C GLU A 108 -11.00 -9.81 -16.39
#